data_90874657f98d5aef87bfb0427710c273
#
_entry.id   90874657f98d5aef87bfb0427710c273
#
_cell.length_a   1.000
_cell.length_b   1.000
_cell.length_c   1.000
_cell.angle_alpha   90.00
_cell.angle_beta   90.00
_cell.angle_gamma   90.00
#
_symmetry.space_group_name_H-M   'P 1'
#
loop_
_entity.id
_entity.type
_entity.pdbx_description
1 polymer ?
#
loop_
_entity_poly.entity_id
_entity_poly.type
_entity_poly.pdbx_seq_one_letter_code
_entity_poly.pdbx_strand_id
1 'polypeptide(L)'
;SFFNKLREAGVETVPFLPVAFPTIARKMNYRNHRKIAVIDGKVGYLGGMNIADDYTYGNNLGLWRDTHFRLTGQAVNGLQTTFYYDWYIATAQVLPSKLFYRSEAIPTMDYLANTTDAYDSAPKVGEALTQTFFGGPADRFRTLNHVLCRALYSAKKKVVIHTPYFLPTDNLNKAIINIALSGV
;
A
#
# COMPACT_ATOMS: atom_id res chain seq x y z
N SER A 1 -2.71 5.49 -28.96
CA SER A 1 -2.58 5.94 -27.56
C SER A 1 -1.43 5.19 -26.88
N PHE A 2 -0.93 5.70 -25.77
CA PHE A 2 0.11 5.03 -24.96
C PHE A 2 -0.28 3.60 -24.60
N PHE A 3 -1.49 3.39 -24.13
CA PHE A 3 -2.00 2.05 -23.79
C PHE A 3 -2.10 1.10 -24.98
N ASN A 4 -2.33 1.59 -26.18
CA ASN A 4 -2.33 0.74 -27.38
C ASN A 4 -0.92 0.21 -27.67
N LYS A 5 0.10 1.05 -27.55
CA LYS A 5 1.50 0.61 -27.71
C LYS A 5 1.89 -0.47 -26.70
N LEU A 6 1.43 -0.35 -25.45
CA LEU A 6 1.65 -1.38 -24.43
C LEU A 6 0.99 -2.71 -24.80
N ARG A 7 -0.26 -2.68 -25.28
CA ARG A 7 -0.97 -3.90 -25.69
C ARG A 7 -0.33 -4.54 -26.91
N GLU A 8 0.11 -3.75 -27.88
CA GLU A 8 0.87 -4.23 -29.06
C GLU A 8 2.18 -4.92 -28.67
N ALA A 9 2.79 -4.49 -27.54
CA ALA A 9 3.96 -5.12 -26.94
C ALA A 9 3.63 -6.32 -26.04
N GLY A 10 2.36 -6.77 -25.98
CA GLY A 10 1.94 -7.92 -25.19
C GLY A 10 1.62 -7.60 -23.73
N VAL A 11 1.55 -6.32 -23.34
CA VAL A 11 1.20 -5.90 -21.98
C VAL A 11 -0.31 -5.84 -21.81
N GLU A 12 -0.83 -6.56 -20.84
CA GLU A 12 -2.24 -6.49 -20.48
C GLU A 12 -2.52 -5.22 -19.66
N THR A 13 -3.47 -4.41 -20.10
CA THR A 13 -3.79 -3.12 -19.47
C THR A 13 -5.28 -2.98 -19.25
N VAL A 14 -5.68 -2.63 -18.03
CA VAL A 14 -7.08 -2.48 -17.64
C VAL A 14 -7.29 -1.14 -16.92
N PRO A 15 -8.32 -0.34 -17.32
CA PRO A 15 -8.68 0.86 -16.57
C PRO A 15 -9.35 0.48 -15.25
N PHE A 16 -8.89 1.03 -14.14
CA PHE A 16 -9.52 0.79 -12.84
C PHE A 16 -10.70 1.74 -12.62
N LEU A 17 -11.92 1.19 -12.48
CA LEU A 17 -13.17 1.91 -12.24
C LEU A 17 -13.31 3.16 -13.12
N PRO A 18 -13.40 3.02 -14.44
CA PRO A 18 -13.51 4.16 -15.35
C PRO A 18 -14.76 5.00 -15.03
N VAL A 19 -14.60 6.32 -15.06
CA VAL A 19 -15.72 7.25 -14.83
C VAL A 19 -16.54 7.33 -16.11
N ALA A 20 -17.74 6.74 -16.10
CA ALA A 20 -18.71 6.87 -17.19
C ALA A 20 -19.78 7.93 -16.85
N PHE A 21 -20.06 8.83 -17.81
CA PHE A 21 -21.18 9.77 -17.72
C PHE A 21 -22.52 9.01 -17.78
N PRO A 22 -23.56 9.40 -16.99
CA PRO A 22 -23.79 10.58 -16.16
C PRO A 22 -23.70 10.33 -14.63
N THR A 23 -23.18 9.23 -14.16
CA THR A 23 -23.14 8.89 -12.73
C THR A 23 -21.90 9.47 -12.01
N ILE A 24 -21.48 10.65 -12.40
CA ILE A 24 -20.14 11.22 -12.17
C ILE A 24 -19.87 11.55 -10.71
N ALA A 25 -20.83 12.09 -9.97
CA ALA A 25 -20.51 12.75 -8.70
C ALA A 25 -20.08 11.80 -7.58
N ARG A 26 -20.57 10.55 -7.54
CA ARG A 26 -20.27 9.60 -6.45
C ARG A 26 -19.01 8.76 -6.67
N LYS A 27 -18.53 8.59 -7.92
CA LYS A 27 -17.42 7.69 -8.23
C LYS A 27 -16.10 8.43 -8.53
N MET A 28 -16.10 9.75 -8.63
CA MET A 28 -14.89 10.53 -8.92
C MET A 28 -13.77 10.35 -7.88
N ASN A 29 -14.12 10.06 -6.63
CA ASN A 29 -13.16 9.88 -5.55
C ASN A 29 -12.62 8.45 -5.42
N TYR A 30 -13.13 7.48 -6.20
CA TYR A 30 -12.71 6.08 -6.15
C TYR A 30 -11.62 5.78 -7.17
N ARG A 31 -10.52 6.56 -7.14
CA ARG A 31 -9.35 6.32 -7.98
C ARG A 31 -8.35 5.43 -7.25
N ASN A 32 -7.72 4.53 -7.98
CA ASN A 32 -6.61 3.75 -7.44
C ASN A 32 -5.37 4.65 -7.33
N HIS A 33 -4.90 4.88 -6.12
CA HIS A 33 -3.68 5.65 -5.83
C HIS A 33 -2.49 4.76 -5.45
N ARG A 34 -2.64 3.44 -5.47
CA ARG A 34 -1.57 2.51 -5.15
C ARG A 34 -0.52 2.53 -6.25
N LYS A 35 0.74 2.63 -5.86
CA LYS A 35 1.90 2.50 -6.71
C LYS A 35 2.60 1.23 -6.28
N ILE A 36 2.17 0.12 -6.86
CA ILE A 36 2.66 -1.22 -6.56
C ILE A 36 3.23 -1.81 -7.84
N ALA A 37 4.45 -2.35 -7.77
CA ALA A 37 5.01 -3.21 -8.81
C ALA A 37 5.47 -4.51 -8.16
N VAL A 38 5.11 -5.63 -8.76
CA VAL A 38 5.59 -6.96 -8.35
C VAL A 38 6.25 -7.63 -9.54
N ILE A 39 7.46 -8.10 -9.34
CA ILE A 39 8.29 -8.72 -10.39
C ILE A 39 8.53 -10.16 -10.01
N ASP A 40 8.04 -11.09 -10.82
CA ASP A 40 8.18 -12.55 -10.68
C ASP A 40 7.71 -13.10 -9.31
N GLY A 41 6.83 -12.38 -8.60
CA GLY A 41 6.44 -12.72 -7.23
C GLY A 41 7.61 -12.71 -6.21
N LYS A 42 8.77 -12.15 -6.58
CA LYS A 42 10.00 -12.18 -5.79
C LYS A 42 10.42 -10.82 -5.26
N VAL A 43 10.17 -9.78 -6.04
CA VAL A 43 10.52 -8.40 -5.69
C VAL A 43 9.27 -7.56 -5.79
N GLY A 44 9.02 -6.76 -4.77
CA GLY A 44 7.92 -5.81 -4.72
C GLY A 44 8.40 -4.39 -4.52
N TYR A 45 7.72 -3.45 -5.14
CA TYR A 45 7.91 -2.02 -4.92
C TYR A 45 6.60 -1.40 -4.47
N LEU A 46 6.67 -0.54 -3.47
CA LEU A 46 5.52 0.18 -2.90
C LEU A 46 5.96 1.55 -2.41
N GLY A 47 5.21 2.59 -2.74
CA GLY A 47 5.48 3.93 -2.22
C GLY A 47 4.59 5.00 -2.83
N GLY A 48 4.98 6.27 -2.66
CA GLY A 48 4.25 7.41 -3.18
C GLY A 48 4.63 7.80 -4.61
N MET A 49 5.79 7.37 -5.11
CA MET A 49 6.33 7.74 -6.41
C MET A 49 5.47 7.22 -7.57
N ASN A 50 4.98 8.12 -8.42
CA ASN A 50 4.30 7.77 -9.67
C ASN A 50 5.31 7.47 -10.79
N ILE A 51 4.84 6.84 -11.87
CA ILE A 51 5.57 6.78 -13.13
C ILE A 51 5.32 8.10 -13.86
N ALA A 52 6.15 9.10 -13.56
CA ALA A 52 6.05 10.45 -14.12
C ALA A 52 7.42 11.13 -14.13
N ASP A 53 7.62 12.00 -15.11
CA ASP A 53 8.89 12.71 -15.35
C ASP A 53 9.26 13.63 -14.18
N ASP A 54 8.30 14.16 -13.44
CA ASP A 54 8.51 15.02 -12.27
C ASP A 54 9.37 14.36 -11.19
N TYR A 55 9.31 13.04 -11.05
CA TYR A 55 10.13 12.28 -10.09
C TYR A 55 11.55 12.02 -10.57
N THR A 56 11.80 12.19 -11.88
CA THR A 56 13.12 11.96 -12.50
C THR A 56 13.85 13.26 -12.76
N TYR A 57 13.14 14.22 -13.31
CA TYR A 57 13.72 15.49 -13.79
C TYR A 57 13.28 16.70 -12.98
N GLY A 58 12.25 16.54 -12.14
CA GLY A 58 11.60 17.66 -11.45
C GLY A 58 10.69 18.49 -12.35
N ASN A 59 10.17 19.55 -11.79
CA ASN A 59 9.36 20.54 -12.51
C ASN A 59 9.63 21.95 -11.94
N ASN A 60 8.78 22.92 -12.26
CA ASN A 60 8.90 24.31 -11.79
C ASN A 60 8.93 24.48 -10.24
N LEU A 61 8.53 23.46 -9.49
CA LEU A 61 8.59 23.42 -8.02
C LEU A 61 9.88 22.75 -7.50
N GLY A 62 10.75 22.26 -8.39
CA GLY A 62 11.98 21.56 -8.08
C GLY A 62 11.91 20.06 -8.27
N LEU A 63 12.88 19.33 -7.70
CA LEU A 63 12.93 17.87 -7.71
C LEU A 63 11.93 17.32 -6.70
N TRP A 64 11.09 16.42 -7.14
CA TRP A 64 10.13 15.76 -6.27
C TRP A 64 10.82 14.61 -5.53
N ARG A 65 10.70 14.61 -4.21
CA ARG A 65 11.17 13.54 -3.34
C ARG A 65 9.98 12.77 -2.79
N ASP A 66 10.03 11.46 -2.91
CA ASP A 66 9.04 10.58 -2.31
C ASP A 66 9.73 9.39 -1.62
N THR A 67 9.00 8.71 -0.75
CA THR A 67 9.46 7.49 -0.11
C THR A 67 8.92 6.28 -0.86
N HIS A 68 9.83 5.40 -1.28
CA HIS A 68 9.49 4.17 -1.98
C HIS A 68 10.30 3.01 -1.43
N PHE A 69 9.65 1.88 -1.18
CA PHE A 69 10.25 0.69 -0.61
C PHE A 69 10.49 -0.35 -1.69
N ARG A 70 11.63 -1.01 -1.63
CA ARG A 70 11.88 -2.27 -2.31
C ARG A 70 11.77 -3.40 -1.29
N LEU A 71 10.92 -4.36 -1.53
CA LEU A 71 10.62 -5.50 -0.66
C LEU A 71 11.03 -6.80 -1.35
N THR A 72 11.47 -7.77 -0.56
CA THR A 72 11.74 -9.15 -0.98
C THR A 72 11.18 -10.11 0.06
N GLY A 73 11.20 -11.41 -0.23
CA GLY A 73 10.68 -12.43 0.67
C GLY A 73 9.15 -12.41 0.76
N GLN A 74 8.61 -12.84 1.88
CA GLN A 74 7.16 -13.04 2.06
C GLN A 74 6.34 -11.75 2.01
N ALA A 75 6.94 -10.61 2.31
CA ALA A 75 6.29 -9.30 2.21
C ALA A 75 5.70 -9.03 0.80
N VAL A 76 6.32 -9.60 -0.24
CA VAL A 76 5.87 -9.46 -1.63
C VAL A 76 4.50 -10.09 -1.85
N ASN A 77 4.16 -11.16 -1.12
CA ASN A 77 2.86 -11.83 -1.23
C ASN A 77 1.70 -10.89 -0.85
N GLY A 78 1.90 -9.98 0.12
CA GLY A 78 0.91 -8.98 0.48
C GLY A 78 0.63 -7.98 -0.66
N LEU A 79 1.69 -7.55 -1.36
CA LEU A 79 1.56 -6.67 -2.53
C LEU A 79 0.89 -7.40 -3.70
N GLN A 80 1.26 -8.64 -3.94
CA GLN A 80 0.68 -9.49 -4.97
C GLN A 80 -0.83 -9.70 -4.73
N THR A 81 -1.22 -9.98 -3.48
CA THR A 81 -2.63 -10.11 -3.09
C THR A 81 -3.41 -8.82 -3.33
N THR A 82 -2.81 -7.68 -2.99
CA THR A 82 -3.41 -6.37 -3.23
C THR A 82 -3.63 -6.11 -4.73
N PHE A 83 -2.63 -6.45 -5.56
CA PHE A 83 -2.75 -6.33 -7.01
C PHE A 83 -3.87 -7.23 -7.56
N TYR A 84 -3.96 -8.49 -7.11
CA TYR A 84 -5.00 -9.42 -7.56
C TYR A 84 -6.41 -8.97 -7.17
N TYR A 85 -6.55 -8.42 -6.00
CA TYR A 85 -7.82 -7.85 -5.56
C TYR A 85 -8.26 -6.69 -6.47
N ASP A 86 -7.33 -5.79 -6.80
CA ASP A 86 -7.61 -4.68 -7.72
C ASP A 86 -7.89 -5.18 -9.15
N TRP A 87 -7.14 -6.17 -9.62
CA TRP A 87 -7.36 -6.80 -10.91
C TRP A 87 -8.75 -7.45 -11.00
N TYR A 88 -9.12 -8.21 -9.98
CA TYR A 88 -10.44 -8.81 -9.89
C TYR A 88 -11.58 -7.78 -9.90
N ILE A 89 -11.44 -6.69 -9.15
CA ILE A 89 -12.42 -5.59 -9.17
C ILE A 89 -12.57 -4.99 -10.57
N ALA A 90 -11.45 -4.84 -11.29
CA ALA A 90 -11.44 -4.20 -12.60
C ALA A 90 -11.94 -5.11 -13.73
N THR A 91 -11.75 -6.43 -13.62
CA THR A 91 -11.95 -7.39 -14.71
C THR A 91 -12.95 -8.49 -14.43
N ALA A 92 -13.28 -8.74 -13.17
CA ALA A 92 -13.97 -9.94 -12.67
C ALA A 92 -13.23 -11.28 -12.99
N GLN A 93 -11.94 -11.22 -13.38
CA GLN A 93 -11.13 -12.38 -13.68
C GLN A 93 -10.36 -12.86 -12.45
N VAL A 94 -10.39 -14.16 -12.18
CA VAL A 94 -9.55 -14.79 -11.16
C VAL A 94 -8.26 -15.26 -11.81
N LEU A 95 -7.13 -14.69 -11.41
CA LEU A 95 -5.82 -15.10 -11.88
C LEU A 95 -5.38 -16.38 -11.16
N PRO A 96 -4.69 -17.32 -11.85
CA PRO A 96 -4.26 -18.59 -11.25
C PRO A 96 -3.17 -18.35 -10.20
N SER A 97 -3.52 -18.50 -8.93
CA SER A 97 -2.65 -18.18 -7.78
C SER A 97 -1.33 -18.96 -7.75
N LYS A 98 -1.33 -20.22 -8.22
CA LYS A 98 -0.15 -21.11 -8.20
C LYS A 98 1.05 -20.59 -8.98
N LEU A 99 0.84 -19.73 -9.99
CA LEU A 99 1.92 -19.17 -10.81
C LEU A 99 2.64 -18.00 -10.15
N PHE A 100 2.05 -17.38 -9.12
CA PHE A 100 2.43 -16.07 -8.65
C PHE A 100 2.79 -16.00 -7.17
N TYR A 101 2.39 -16.99 -6.37
CA TYR A 101 2.77 -17.09 -4.98
C TYR A 101 3.90 -18.11 -4.79
N ARG A 102 4.92 -17.74 -4.04
CA ARG A 102 5.93 -18.70 -3.60
C ARG A 102 5.27 -19.70 -2.65
N SER A 103 5.61 -20.96 -2.80
CA SER A 103 5.11 -22.05 -1.95
C SER A 103 5.67 -22.07 -0.53
N GLU A 104 6.49 -21.10 -0.15
CA GLU A 104 6.98 -20.94 1.21
C GLU A 104 5.83 -20.57 2.14
N ALA A 105 5.68 -21.32 3.22
CA ALA A 105 4.56 -21.19 4.14
C ALA A 105 4.34 -19.73 4.59
N ILE A 106 3.10 -19.26 4.45
CA ILE A 106 2.69 -18.00 5.07
C ILE A 106 2.82 -18.19 6.59
N PRO A 107 3.50 -17.30 7.32
CA PRO A 107 3.56 -17.38 8.77
C PRO A 107 2.14 -17.44 9.33
N THR A 108 1.85 -18.43 10.13
CA THR A 108 0.56 -18.55 10.80
C THR A 108 0.39 -17.42 11.82
N MET A 109 -0.86 -17.15 12.23
CA MET A 109 -1.16 -16.16 13.28
C MET A 109 -0.38 -16.43 14.58
N ASP A 110 -0.03 -17.68 14.85
CA ASP A 110 0.80 -18.06 16.01
C ASP A 110 2.22 -17.51 15.92
N TYR A 111 2.80 -17.43 14.72
CA TYR A 111 4.09 -16.77 14.52
C TYR A 111 4.02 -15.28 14.85
N LEU A 112 2.93 -14.60 14.44
CA LEU A 112 2.72 -13.18 14.72
C LEU A 112 2.46 -12.91 16.22
N ALA A 113 1.79 -13.83 16.92
CA ALA A 113 1.53 -13.70 18.34
C ALA A 113 2.81 -13.88 19.19
N ASN A 114 3.74 -14.72 18.74
CA ASN A 114 4.99 -15.01 19.46
C ASN A 114 6.15 -14.05 19.14
N THR A 115 5.97 -13.12 18.21
CA THR A 115 7.00 -12.13 17.81
C THR A 115 6.88 -10.80 18.57
N THR A 116 6.04 -10.70 19.59
CA THR A 116 5.92 -9.47 20.41
C THR A 116 7.22 -9.10 21.14
N ASP A 117 8.10 -10.07 21.38
CA ASP A 117 9.41 -9.84 22.03
C ASP A 117 10.51 -9.40 21.02
N ALA A 118 10.24 -9.46 19.71
CA ALA A 118 11.19 -9.07 18.66
C ALA A 118 11.33 -7.55 18.49
N TYR A 119 10.58 -6.75 19.22
CA TYR A 119 10.64 -5.28 19.11
C TYR A 119 11.88 -4.66 19.77
N ASP A 120 12.59 -5.40 20.63
CA ASP A 120 13.75 -4.87 21.36
C ASP A 120 15.11 -5.10 20.65
N SER A 121 15.17 -5.96 19.66
CA SER A 121 16.36 -6.11 18.81
C SER A 121 16.15 -5.33 17.51
N ALA A 122 16.97 -4.30 17.27
CA ALA A 122 16.96 -3.59 15.99
C ALA A 122 17.10 -4.62 14.84
N PRO A 123 16.18 -4.67 13.89
CA PRO A 123 16.27 -5.63 12.80
C PRO A 123 17.57 -5.40 12.03
N LYS A 124 18.26 -6.48 11.70
CA LYS A 124 19.41 -6.42 10.81
C LYS A 124 18.99 -5.77 9.49
N VAL A 125 19.88 -5.01 8.87
CA VAL A 125 19.62 -4.39 7.56
C VAL A 125 19.17 -5.46 6.57
N GLY A 126 17.94 -5.32 6.04
CA GLY A 126 17.32 -6.28 5.14
C GLY A 126 16.34 -7.28 5.79
N GLU A 127 16.24 -7.30 7.13
CA GLU A 127 15.26 -8.13 7.84
C GLU A 127 14.26 -7.23 8.56
N ALA A 128 12.98 -7.28 8.16
CA ALA A 128 11.92 -6.53 8.79
C ALA A 128 10.62 -7.35 8.82
N LEU A 129 9.94 -7.35 9.96
CA LEU A 129 8.59 -7.87 10.03
C LEU A 129 7.66 -6.88 9.34
N THR A 130 6.91 -7.34 8.36
CA THR A 130 6.00 -6.51 7.58
C THR A 130 4.58 -7.05 7.63
N GLN A 131 3.63 -6.15 7.71
CA GLN A 131 2.21 -6.46 7.65
C GLN A 131 1.57 -5.57 6.59
N THR A 132 0.90 -6.18 5.61
CA THR A 132 0.26 -5.44 4.51
C THR A 132 -1.23 -5.27 4.81
N PHE A 133 -1.66 -4.02 4.78
CA PHE A 133 -3.08 -3.65 4.85
C PHE A 133 -3.46 -2.87 3.61
N PHE A 134 -4.63 -3.13 3.09
CA PHE A 134 -5.17 -2.34 1.99
C PHE A 134 -6.62 -1.97 2.27
N GLY A 135 -7.01 -0.79 1.84
CA GLY A 135 -8.39 -0.31 1.87
C GLY A 135 -8.87 0.00 0.45
N GLY A 136 -10.16 0.10 0.28
CA GLY A 136 -10.76 0.40 -1.01
C GLY A 136 -12.24 0.80 -0.86
N PRO A 137 -12.93 1.06 -1.97
CA PRO A 137 -14.34 1.49 -1.95
C PRO A 137 -15.28 0.48 -1.28
N ALA A 138 -14.90 -0.79 -1.25
CA ALA A 138 -15.65 -1.88 -0.63
C ALA A 138 -15.32 -2.10 0.86
N ASP A 139 -14.34 -1.39 1.41
CA ASP A 139 -13.95 -1.51 2.81
C ASP A 139 -14.96 -0.79 3.72
N ARG A 140 -15.95 -1.54 4.19
CA ARG A 140 -17.04 -1.04 5.06
C ARG A 140 -16.53 -0.54 6.41
N PHE A 141 -15.41 -1.08 6.90
CA PHE A 141 -14.89 -0.81 8.24
C PHE A 141 -13.80 0.26 8.25
N ARG A 142 -13.41 0.80 7.09
CA ARG A 142 -12.28 1.75 6.99
C ARG A 142 -11.03 1.20 7.69
N THR A 143 -10.68 -0.03 7.37
CA THR A 143 -9.63 -0.83 8.03
C THR A 143 -8.32 -0.08 8.20
N LEU A 144 -7.86 0.66 7.18
CA LEU A 144 -6.63 1.44 7.27
C LEU A 144 -6.67 2.49 8.39
N ASN A 145 -7.81 3.13 8.61
CA ASN A 145 -7.95 4.11 9.69
C ASN A 145 -7.80 3.44 11.06
N HIS A 146 -8.42 2.28 11.27
CA HIS A 146 -8.28 1.52 12.52
C HIS A 146 -6.86 1.02 12.74
N VAL A 147 -6.19 0.52 11.68
CA VAL A 147 -4.79 0.08 11.75
C VAL A 147 -3.87 1.23 12.14
N LEU A 148 -4.02 2.40 11.52
CA LEU A 148 -3.24 3.59 11.86
C LEU A 148 -3.48 4.03 13.32
N CYS A 149 -4.73 4.09 13.76
CA CYS A 149 -5.05 4.41 15.16
C CYS A 149 -4.41 3.39 16.12
N ARG A 150 -4.48 2.08 15.80
CA ARG A 150 -3.85 1.04 16.61
C ARG A 150 -2.34 1.19 16.68
N ALA A 151 -1.70 1.47 15.55
CA ALA A 151 -0.25 1.72 15.49
C ALA A 151 0.13 2.92 16.36
N LEU A 152 -0.61 4.04 16.28
CA LEU A 152 -0.40 5.21 17.13
C LEU A 152 -0.49 4.86 18.62
N TYR A 153 -1.57 4.21 19.04
CA TYR A 153 -1.76 3.81 20.45
C TYR A 153 -0.73 2.79 20.97
N SER A 154 -0.05 2.05 20.07
CA SER A 154 1.03 1.14 20.45
C SER A 154 2.37 1.83 20.66
N ALA A 155 2.52 3.08 20.22
CA ALA A 155 3.75 3.85 20.38
C ALA A 155 4.08 4.08 21.86
N LYS A 156 5.38 4.02 22.20
CA LYS A 156 5.87 4.16 23.58
C LYS A 156 6.82 5.34 23.80
N LYS A 157 7.44 5.84 22.74
CA LYS A 157 8.49 6.86 22.86
C LYS A 157 8.31 8.02 21.89
N LYS A 158 8.01 7.73 20.64
CA LYS A 158 7.97 8.75 19.59
C LYS A 158 7.19 8.28 18.39
N VAL A 159 6.42 9.19 17.79
CA VAL A 159 5.79 9.02 16.48
C VAL A 159 6.30 10.10 15.55
N VAL A 160 6.64 9.73 14.32
CA VAL A 160 7.00 10.66 13.24
C VAL A 160 6.06 10.40 12.08
N ILE A 161 5.35 11.44 11.65
CA ILE A 161 4.43 11.40 10.51
C ILE A 161 5.00 12.29 9.42
N HIS A 162 5.24 11.72 8.24
CA HIS A 162 5.69 12.44 7.06
C HIS A 162 4.62 12.33 5.97
N THR A 163 4.01 13.45 5.61
CA THR A 163 2.98 13.52 4.57
C THR A 163 2.95 14.92 3.95
N PRO A 164 2.77 15.05 2.62
CA PRO A 164 2.58 16.36 1.99
C PRO A 164 1.19 16.95 2.28
N TYR A 165 0.22 16.11 2.66
CA TYR A 165 -1.17 16.53 2.93
C TYR A 165 -1.64 15.93 4.25
N PHE A 166 -1.60 16.70 5.31
CA PHE A 166 -2.07 16.26 6.62
C PHE A 166 -3.56 16.56 6.78
N LEU A 167 -4.39 15.60 6.37
CA LEU A 167 -5.86 15.66 6.46
C LEU A 167 -6.38 14.47 7.27
N PRO A 168 -6.14 14.43 8.59
CA PRO A 168 -6.54 13.32 9.42
C PRO A 168 -8.06 13.25 9.55
N THR A 169 -8.61 12.04 9.62
CA THR A 169 -9.98 11.83 10.09
C THR A 169 -10.11 12.22 11.56
N ASP A 170 -11.32 12.47 12.04
CA ASP A 170 -11.55 12.81 13.46
C ASP A 170 -10.96 11.76 14.42
N ASN A 171 -11.11 10.47 14.09
CA ASN A 171 -10.56 9.39 14.91
C ASN A 171 -9.02 9.42 14.93
N LEU A 172 -8.38 9.64 13.79
CA LEU A 172 -6.94 9.72 13.69
C LEU A 172 -6.40 10.96 14.44
N ASN A 173 -7.08 12.09 14.30
CA ASN A 173 -6.74 13.32 15.01
C ASN A 173 -6.82 13.14 16.53
N LYS A 174 -7.91 12.54 17.03
CA LYS A 174 -8.06 12.21 18.45
C LYS A 174 -6.97 11.24 18.93
N ALA A 175 -6.60 10.24 18.12
CA ALA A 175 -5.54 9.30 18.47
C ALA A 175 -4.19 10.04 18.61
N ILE A 176 -3.85 10.94 17.70
CA ILE A 176 -2.62 11.75 17.76
C ILE A 176 -2.60 12.62 19.01
N ILE A 177 -3.70 13.31 19.31
CA ILE A 177 -3.80 14.14 20.51
C ILE A 177 -3.62 13.29 21.78
N ASN A 178 -4.30 12.15 21.85
CA ASN A 178 -4.24 11.28 23.03
C ASN A 178 -2.83 10.74 23.29
N ILE A 179 -2.11 10.30 22.27
CA ILE A 179 -0.73 9.80 22.45
C ILE A 179 0.22 10.94 22.86
N ALA A 180 0.06 12.14 22.30
CA ALA A 180 0.84 13.31 22.71
C ALA A 180 0.59 13.67 24.18
N LEU A 181 -0.66 13.64 24.64
CA LEU A 181 -1.01 13.84 26.05
C LEU A 181 -0.47 12.74 26.96
N SER A 182 -0.19 11.56 26.41
CA SER A 182 0.40 10.42 27.14
C SER A 182 1.94 10.46 27.18
N GLY A 183 2.56 11.47 26.60
CA GLY A 183 4.02 11.67 26.65
C GLY A 183 4.80 10.97 25.50
N VAL A 184 4.12 10.60 24.41
CA VAL A 184 4.75 10.02 23.21
C VAL A 184 5.14 11.10 22.20
#